data_43535a794d9112f0c172f2b302cc91eb
#
_entry.id   43535a794d9112f0c172f2b302cc91eb
#
_cell.length_a   1.000
_cell.length_b   1.000
_cell.length_c   1.000
_cell.angle_alpha   90.00
_cell.angle_beta   90.00
_cell.angle_gamma   90.00
#
_symmetry.space_group_name_H-M   'P 1'
#
loop_
_entity.id
_entity.type
_entity.pdbx_description
1 polymer ?
#
loop_
_entity_poly.entity_id
_entity_poly.type
_entity_poly.pdbx_seq_one_letter_code
_entity_poly.pdbx_strand_id
1 'polypeptide(L)'
;MRWMDDFVGLFFPRVCNSCGAVLLRNEEQICTQCLMSLPKTNFHLHLENPVTEIFAGRFPIRAASAYLYFAKAGRVQRMIHQFKYKRNLELGRVMGRMFGNDLHKSQLFSGLDCVIPVPLHWSKQKARGFNQSEIFGKEIARALNIP
;
A
#
# COMPACT_ATOMS: atom_id res chain seq x y z
N MET A 1 16.69 16.83 -22.67
CA MET A 1 17.75 16.64 -21.65
C MET A 1 17.71 15.20 -21.09
N ARG A 2 17.52 14.19 -21.97
CA ARG A 2 17.32 12.77 -21.56
C ARG A 2 18.64 12.04 -21.23
N TRP A 3 19.75 12.45 -21.80
CA TRP A 3 21.06 11.84 -21.59
C TRP A 3 21.69 12.15 -20.20
N MET A 4 21.34 13.29 -19.59
CA MET A 4 21.78 13.62 -18.22
C MET A 4 21.07 12.71 -17.19
N ASP A 5 19.78 12.43 -17.40
CA ASP A 5 19.02 11.50 -16.53
C ASP A 5 19.59 10.07 -16.65
N ASP A 6 19.98 9.65 -17.85
CA ASP A 6 20.60 8.36 -18.09
C ASP A 6 22.00 8.27 -17.45
N PHE A 7 22.79 9.36 -17.48
CA PHE A 7 24.09 9.43 -16.85
C PHE A 7 24.00 9.43 -15.32
N VAL A 8 23.07 10.20 -14.74
CA VAL A 8 22.81 10.18 -13.30
C VAL A 8 22.28 8.82 -12.85
N GLY A 9 21.44 8.18 -13.66
CA GLY A 9 20.90 6.84 -13.39
C GLY A 9 21.96 5.74 -13.37
N LEU A 10 23.13 5.96 -13.99
CA LEU A 10 24.26 5.02 -13.94
C LEU A 10 24.90 4.98 -12.53
N PHE A 11 24.97 6.13 -11.85
CA PHE A 11 25.57 6.23 -10.51
C PHE A 11 24.54 6.11 -9.39
N PHE A 12 23.27 6.51 -9.64
CA PHE A 12 22.16 6.48 -8.69
C PHE A 12 20.94 5.80 -9.31
N PRO A 13 20.99 4.48 -9.57
CA PRO A 13 19.88 3.79 -10.19
C PRO A 13 18.65 3.77 -9.26
N ARG A 14 17.48 3.95 -9.86
CA ARG A 14 16.22 3.70 -9.15
C ARG A 14 16.10 2.21 -8.86
N VAL A 15 15.86 1.88 -7.59
CA VAL A 15 15.78 0.48 -7.17
C VAL A 15 14.38 0.12 -6.67
N CYS A 16 13.99 -1.12 -6.90
CA CYS A 16 12.72 -1.67 -6.44
C CYS A 16 12.66 -1.69 -4.90
N ASN A 17 11.64 -1.07 -4.32
CA ASN A 17 11.46 -1.02 -2.86
C ASN A 17 11.11 -2.38 -2.23
N SER A 18 10.86 -3.38 -3.03
CA SER A 18 10.57 -4.75 -2.60
C SER A 18 11.82 -5.63 -2.63
N CYS A 19 12.48 -5.81 -3.78
CA CYS A 19 13.62 -6.71 -3.94
C CYS A 19 14.99 -6.02 -4.01
N GLY A 20 15.04 -4.71 -4.30
CA GLY A 20 16.29 -3.96 -4.46
C GLY A 20 16.89 -4.02 -5.88
N ALA A 21 16.29 -4.73 -6.83
CA ALA A 21 16.74 -4.75 -8.21
C ALA A 21 16.56 -3.37 -8.87
N VAL A 22 17.39 -3.06 -9.85
CA VAL A 22 17.28 -1.82 -10.64
C VAL A 22 15.95 -1.82 -11.40
N LEU A 23 15.23 -0.71 -11.32
CA LEU A 23 13.95 -0.52 -12.00
C LEU A 23 14.16 -0.17 -13.47
N LEU A 24 13.33 -0.75 -14.33
CA LEU A 24 13.24 -0.36 -15.73
C LEU A 24 12.57 1.03 -15.87
N ARG A 25 12.66 1.63 -17.06
CA ARG A 25 12.13 2.99 -17.30
C ARG A 25 10.62 3.13 -17.03
N ASN A 26 9.86 2.08 -17.30
CA ASN A 26 8.41 2.01 -17.10
C ASN A 26 7.99 1.53 -15.70
N GLU A 27 8.94 1.26 -14.82
CA GLU A 27 8.70 0.86 -13.45
C GLU A 27 8.94 2.04 -12.50
N GLU A 28 8.05 2.23 -11.52
CA GLU A 28 8.11 3.40 -10.63
C GLU A 28 8.72 3.08 -9.26
N GLN A 29 8.03 2.28 -8.46
CA GLN A 29 8.38 2.00 -7.06
C GLN A 29 8.66 0.52 -6.83
N ILE A 30 8.06 -0.35 -7.61
CA ILE A 30 8.11 -1.80 -7.48
C ILE A 30 8.28 -2.39 -8.89
N CYS A 31 9.25 -3.28 -9.08
CA CYS A 31 9.45 -3.91 -10.39
C CYS A 31 8.30 -4.88 -10.73
N THR A 32 8.10 -5.11 -12.02
CA THR A 32 7.03 -5.96 -12.55
C THR A 32 7.05 -7.36 -11.93
N GLN A 33 8.22 -7.97 -11.78
CA GLN A 33 8.36 -9.28 -11.14
C GLN A 33 7.86 -9.29 -9.70
N CYS A 34 8.16 -8.23 -8.91
CA CYS A 34 7.66 -8.10 -7.55
C CYS A 34 6.16 -7.84 -7.53
N LEU A 35 5.64 -7.02 -8.45
CA LEU A 35 4.19 -6.78 -8.55
C LEU A 35 3.41 -8.07 -8.79
N MET A 36 3.90 -8.93 -9.68
CA MET A 36 3.27 -10.22 -9.98
C MET A 36 3.37 -11.23 -8.84
N SER A 37 4.42 -11.12 -8.01
CA SER A 37 4.68 -12.05 -6.89
C SER A 37 4.36 -11.47 -5.50
N LEU A 38 3.59 -10.38 -5.43
CA LEU A 38 3.12 -9.84 -4.16
C LEU A 38 2.25 -10.87 -3.43
N PRO A 39 2.50 -11.12 -2.15
CA PRO A 39 1.71 -12.06 -1.36
C PRO A 39 0.36 -11.45 -0.98
N LYS A 40 -0.54 -11.27 -1.96
CA LYS A 40 -1.89 -10.75 -1.74
C LYS A 40 -2.71 -11.75 -0.93
N THR A 41 -3.48 -11.23 0.03
CA THR A 41 -4.38 -12.07 0.85
C THR A 41 -5.65 -12.45 0.10
N ASN A 42 -6.10 -11.57 -0.79
CA ASN A 42 -7.40 -11.63 -1.47
C ASN A 42 -8.61 -11.67 -0.53
N PHE A 43 -8.45 -11.27 0.74
CA PHE A 43 -9.53 -11.26 1.73
C PHE A 43 -10.68 -10.33 1.37
N HIS A 44 -10.47 -9.37 0.49
CA HIS A 44 -11.53 -8.52 -0.04
C HIS A 44 -12.58 -9.28 -0.87
N LEU A 45 -12.31 -10.52 -1.28
CA LEU A 45 -13.23 -11.38 -2.02
C LEU A 45 -14.06 -12.30 -1.11
N HIS A 46 -13.66 -12.44 0.17
CA HIS A 46 -14.24 -13.40 1.10
C HIS A 46 -14.75 -12.70 2.36
N LEU A 47 -16.03 -12.88 2.65
CA LEU A 47 -16.62 -12.32 3.87
C LEU A 47 -16.02 -12.95 5.12
N GLU A 48 -15.89 -14.26 5.11
CA GLU A 48 -15.24 -15.03 6.17
C GLU A 48 -13.75 -15.10 5.90
N ASN A 49 -12.96 -14.41 6.71
CA ASN A 49 -11.51 -14.38 6.62
C ASN A 49 -10.89 -14.05 7.99
N PRO A 50 -9.61 -14.35 8.24
CA PRO A 50 -8.98 -14.15 9.54
C PRO A 50 -9.07 -12.72 10.09
N VAL A 51 -9.19 -11.71 9.23
CA VAL A 51 -9.33 -10.31 9.69
C VAL A 51 -10.76 -10.04 10.18
N THR A 52 -11.77 -10.54 9.47
CA THR A 52 -13.17 -10.43 9.91
C THR A 52 -13.39 -11.16 11.24
N GLU A 53 -12.79 -12.32 11.44
CA GLU A 53 -12.87 -13.10 12.68
C GLU A 53 -12.37 -12.35 13.91
N ILE A 54 -11.35 -11.48 13.76
CA ILE A 54 -10.84 -10.65 14.88
C ILE A 54 -11.93 -9.75 15.46
N PHE A 55 -12.87 -9.30 14.62
CA PHE A 55 -13.97 -8.42 15.02
C PHE A 55 -15.24 -9.16 15.42
N ALA A 56 -15.32 -10.47 15.14
CA ALA A 56 -16.51 -11.29 15.46
C ALA A 56 -16.85 -11.21 16.94
N GLY A 57 -18.10 -10.91 17.26
CA GLY A 57 -18.58 -10.73 18.63
C GLY A 57 -18.09 -9.48 19.36
N ARG A 58 -17.26 -8.64 18.75
CA ARG A 58 -16.76 -7.39 19.35
C ARG A 58 -17.41 -6.16 18.75
N PHE A 59 -17.50 -6.11 17.43
CA PHE A 59 -18.07 -4.98 16.68
C PHE A 59 -18.89 -5.50 15.51
N PRO A 60 -20.03 -4.87 15.22
CA PRO A 60 -20.81 -5.15 14.02
C PRO A 60 -20.07 -4.52 12.81
N ILE A 61 -19.32 -5.32 12.08
CA ILE A 61 -18.69 -4.92 10.82
C ILE A 61 -19.31 -5.68 9.65
N ARG A 62 -19.42 -5.04 8.49
CA ARG A 62 -19.90 -5.68 7.27
C ARG A 62 -18.82 -6.60 6.68
N ALA A 63 -17.59 -6.13 6.59
CA ALA A 63 -16.46 -6.89 6.08
C ALA A 63 -15.14 -6.28 6.58
N ALA A 64 -14.09 -7.09 6.62
CA ALA A 64 -12.74 -6.63 6.87
C ALA A 64 -11.77 -7.27 5.88
N SER A 65 -10.67 -6.58 5.58
CA SER A 65 -9.65 -7.09 4.67
C SER A 65 -8.26 -6.60 5.06
N ALA A 66 -7.25 -7.34 4.66
CA ALA A 66 -5.86 -6.93 4.66
C ALA A 66 -5.31 -7.08 3.23
N TYR A 67 -4.40 -6.21 2.80
CA TYR A 67 -3.92 -6.25 1.42
C TYR A 67 -2.89 -7.35 1.19
N LEU A 68 -1.87 -7.42 2.06
CA LEU A 68 -0.72 -8.30 1.89
C LEU A 68 -0.47 -9.13 3.14
N TYR A 69 -0.02 -10.35 2.95
CA TYR A 69 0.56 -11.12 4.05
C TYR A 69 1.89 -10.50 4.49
N PHE A 70 2.10 -10.45 5.80
CA PHE A 70 3.33 -9.96 6.40
C PHE A 70 4.20 -11.11 6.85
N ALA A 71 5.46 -11.11 6.41
CA ALA A 71 6.50 -12.02 6.92
C ALA A 71 7.71 -11.19 7.40
N LYS A 72 8.28 -11.58 8.54
CA LYS A 72 9.52 -10.98 9.04
C LYS A 72 10.65 -11.21 8.03
N ALA A 73 11.51 -10.21 7.87
CA ALA A 73 12.60 -10.16 6.88
C ALA A 73 12.14 -10.30 5.42
N GLY A 74 10.82 -10.29 5.18
CA GLY A 74 10.22 -10.42 3.86
C GLY A 74 10.19 -9.11 3.06
N ARG A 75 9.83 -9.24 1.79
CA ARG A 75 9.70 -8.12 0.85
C ARG A 75 8.68 -7.08 1.30
N VAL A 76 7.55 -7.51 1.88
CA VAL A 76 6.49 -6.63 2.39
C VAL A 76 7.00 -5.80 3.56
N GLN A 77 7.77 -6.38 4.49
CA GLN A 77 8.38 -5.63 5.59
C GLN A 77 9.33 -4.54 5.07
N ARG A 78 10.12 -4.82 4.05
CA ARG A 78 11.01 -3.83 3.42
C ARG A 78 10.21 -2.66 2.84
N MET A 79 9.14 -2.93 2.09
CA MET A 79 8.26 -1.90 1.53
C MET A 79 7.62 -1.04 2.63
N ILE A 80 7.09 -1.65 3.68
CA ILE A 80 6.53 -0.94 4.84
C ILE A 80 7.59 -0.08 5.52
N HIS A 81 8.82 -0.57 5.64
CA HIS A 81 9.93 0.18 6.23
C HIS A 81 10.30 1.41 5.39
N GLN A 82 10.40 1.27 4.06
CA GLN A 82 10.64 2.38 3.14
C GLN A 82 9.55 3.45 3.28
N PHE A 83 8.29 3.03 3.28
CA PHE A 83 7.16 3.95 3.44
C PHE A 83 7.17 4.66 4.81
N LYS A 84 7.32 3.92 5.91
CA LYS A 84 7.20 4.48 7.27
C LYS A 84 8.40 5.31 7.71
N TYR A 85 9.62 4.92 7.34
CA TYR A 85 10.85 5.48 7.91
C TYR A 85 11.74 6.18 6.90
N LYS A 86 11.64 5.87 5.62
CA LYS A 86 12.38 6.55 4.54
C LYS A 86 11.54 7.60 3.81
N ARG A 87 10.33 7.88 4.33
CA ARG A 87 9.39 8.87 3.77
C ARG A 87 9.07 8.64 2.28
N ASN A 88 9.12 7.40 1.82
CA ASN A 88 8.74 7.09 0.45
C ASN A 88 7.21 7.11 0.31
N LEU A 89 6.65 8.33 0.24
CA LEU A 89 5.20 8.55 0.15
C LEU A 89 4.62 7.97 -1.14
N GLU A 90 5.39 7.99 -2.23
CA GLU A 90 4.95 7.48 -3.51
C GLU A 90 4.73 5.97 -3.48
N LEU A 91 5.57 5.23 -2.77
CA LEU A 91 5.33 3.81 -2.53
C LEU A 91 4.00 3.57 -1.80
N GLY A 92 3.68 4.40 -0.80
CA GLY A 92 2.39 4.33 -0.08
C GLY A 92 1.20 4.61 -1.01
N ARG A 93 1.33 5.59 -1.92
CA ARG A 93 0.31 5.89 -2.95
C ARG A 93 0.11 4.72 -3.91
N VAL A 94 1.20 4.18 -4.46
CA VAL A 94 1.14 3.02 -5.37
C VAL A 94 0.43 1.84 -4.70
N MET A 95 0.81 1.52 -3.46
CA MET A 95 0.17 0.42 -2.71
C MET A 95 -1.31 0.70 -2.41
N GLY A 96 -1.65 1.94 -2.02
CA GLY A 96 -3.03 2.35 -1.75
C GLY A 96 -3.90 2.26 -3.01
N ARG A 97 -3.41 2.72 -4.15
CA ARG A 97 -4.09 2.64 -5.45
C ARG A 97 -4.32 1.19 -5.88
N MET A 98 -3.30 0.35 -5.74
CA MET A 98 -3.43 -1.08 -6.07
C MET A 98 -4.49 -1.78 -5.22
N PHE A 99 -4.48 -1.55 -3.91
CA PHE A 99 -5.47 -2.13 -3.03
C PHE A 99 -6.86 -1.54 -3.26
N GLY A 100 -6.97 -0.24 -3.47
CA GLY A 100 -8.22 0.42 -3.82
C GLY A 100 -8.85 -0.14 -5.10
N ASN A 101 -8.04 -0.40 -6.12
CA ASN A 101 -8.50 -1.05 -7.36
C ASN A 101 -8.98 -2.49 -7.12
N ASP A 102 -8.34 -3.24 -6.21
CA ASP A 102 -8.80 -4.58 -5.85
C ASP A 102 -10.12 -4.50 -5.06
N LEU A 103 -10.25 -3.56 -4.12
CA LEU A 103 -11.50 -3.30 -3.37
C LEU A 103 -12.65 -2.88 -4.28
N HIS A 104 -12.38 -2.04 -5.29
CA HIS A 104 -13.39 -1.57 -6.24
C HIS A 104 -14.07 -2.72 -7.01
N LYS A 105 -13.35 -3.82 -7.23
CA LYS A 105 -13.87 -5.02 -7.90
C LYS A 105 -14.70 -5.90 -6.96
N SER A 106 -14.65 -5.65 -5.65
CA SER A 106 -15.33 -6.47 -4.66
C SER A 106 -16.69 -5.90 -4.29
N GLN A 107 -17.73 -6.72 -4.39
CA GLN A 107 -19.08 -6.34 -3.93
C GLN A 107 -19.17 -6.12 -2.43
N LEU A 108 -18.29 -6.75 -1.63
CA LEU A 108 -18.25 -6.58 -0.17
C LEU A 108 -17.93 -5.14 0.25
N PHE A 109 -17.19 -4.41 -0.59
CA PHE A 109 -16.78 -3.02 -0.33
C PHE A 109 -17.50 -2.02 -1.24
N SER A 110 -18.61 -2.41 -1.85
CA SER A 110 -19.49 -1.51 -2.61
C SER A 110 -20.36 -0.66 -1.67
N GLY A 111 -20.75 0.54 -2.12
CA GLY A 111 -21.66 1.43 -1.39
C GLY A 111 -21.07 1.99 -0.10
N LEU A 112 -19.75 2.18 -0.06
CA LEU A 112 -19.08 2.93 1.01
C LEU A 112 -19.23 4.42 0.75
N ASP A 113 -19.47 5.20 1.81
CA ASP A 113 -19.68 6.65 1.72
C ASP A 113 -18.36 7.43 1.85
N CYS A 114 -17.40 6.94 2.63
CA CYS A 114 -16.12 7.61 2.84
C CYS A 114 -15.03 6.65 3.34
N VAL A 115 -13.77 7.11 3.29
CA VAL A 115 -12.62 6.44 3.89
C VAL A 115 -12.10 7.26 5.06
N ILE A 116 -12.11 6.70 6.26
CA ILE A 116 -11.65 7.36 7.48
C ILE A 116 -10.28 6.77 7.88
N PRO A 117 -9.18 7.52 7.73
CA PRO A 117 -7.88 7.06 8.13
C PRO A 117 -7.74 7.02 9.66
N VAL A 118 -7.14 5.96 10.19
CA VAL A 118 -6.81 5.89 11.62
C VAL A 118 -5.83 7.02 11.95
N PRO A 119 -6.13 7.88 12.95
CA PRO A 119 -5.24 8.96 13.34
C PRO A 119 -3.94 8.42 13.92
N LEU A 120 -2.86 9.10 13.62
CA LEU A 120 -1.55 8.79 14.19
C LEU A 120 -1.36 9.61 15.46
N HIS A 121 -0.82 8.99 16.53
CA HIS A 121 -0.47 9.72 17.74
C HIS A 121 0.49 10.88 17.42
N TRP A 122 0.26 12.05 17.99
CA TRP A 122 0.97 13.30 17.68
C TRP A 122 2.50 13.18 17.69
N SER A 123 3.08 12.43 18.65
CA SER A 123 4.53 12.23 18.74
C SER A 123 5.08 11.44 17.54
N LYS A 124 4.34 10.43 17.09
CA LYS A 124 4.71 9.64 15.90
C LYS A 124 4.53 10.46 14.61
N GLN A 125 3.49 11.30 14.56
CA GLN A 125 3.26 12.19 13.44
C GLN A 125 4.36 13.23 13.32
N LYS A 126 4.80 13.83 14.46
CA LYS A 126 5.93 14.76 14.52
C LYS A 126 7.24 14.10 14.05
N ALA A 127 7.51 12.87 14.52
CA ALA A 127 8.72 12.13 14.14
C ALA A 127 8.74 11.72 12.67
N ARG A 128 7.59 11.31 12.10
CA ARG A 128 7.46 10.85 10.72
C ARG A 128 7.17 11.97 9.72
N GLY A 129 6.51 13.03 10.16
CA GLY A 129 6.08 14.18 9.34
C GLY A 129 4.80 13.93 8.53
N PHE A 130 4.18 12.73 8.61
CA PHE A 130 2.95 12.37 7.90
C PHE A 130 2.23 11.20 8.56
N ASN A 131 0.93 11.06 8.26
CA ASN A 131 0.12 9.90 8.65
C ASN A 131 0.07 8.89 7.48
N GLN A 132 0.58 7.67 7.72
CA GLN A 132 0.61 6.61 6.70
C GLN A 132 -0.80 6.18 6.28
N SER A 133 -1.72 6.07 7.25
CA SER A 133 -3.10 5.68 6.98
C SER A 133 -3.80 6.70 6.08
N GLU A 134 -3.48 7.99 6.23
CA GLU A 134 -4.03 9.05 5.38
C GLU A 134 -3.52 8.94 3.93
N ILE A 135 -2.21 8.77 3.73
CA ILE A 135 -1.63 8.63 2.39
C ILE A 135 -2.23 7.42 1.67
N PHE A 136 -2.31 6.28 2.37
CA PHE A 136 -2.85 5.05 1.84
C PHE A 136 -4.36 5.14 1.59
N GLY A 137 -5.11 5.68 2.57
CA GLY A 137 -6.56 5.84 2.51
C GLY A 137 -7.03 6.78 1.40
N LYS A 138 -6.31 7.89 1.15
CA LYS A 138 -6.61 8.79 0.04
C LYS A 138 -6.58 8.10 -1.33
N GLU A 139 -5.66 7.19 -1.55
CA GLU A 139 -5.60 6.47 -2.82
C GLU A 139 -6.69 5.39 -2.92
N ILE A 140 -7.08 4.78 -1.80
CA ILE A 140 -8.24 3.88 -1.74
C ILE A 140 -9.51 4.68 -2.07
N ALA A 141 -9.72 5.82 -1.41
CA ALA A 141 -10.87 6.69 -1.64
C ALA A 141 -10.99 7.10 -3.12
N ARG A 142 -9.87 7.51 -3.73
CA ARG A 142 -9.82 7.83 -5.17
C ARG A 142 -10.21 6.65 -6.06
N ALA A 143 -9.71 5.46 -5.77
CA ALA A 143 -10.01 4.26 -6.54
C ALA A 143 -11.48 3.83 -6.41
N LEU A 144 -12.11 4.13 -5.27
CA LEU A 144 -13.52 3.85 -4.98
C LEU A 144 -14.45 5.01 -5.39
N ASN A 145 -13.92 6.15 -5.84
CA ASN A 145 -14.64 7.39 -6.17
C ASN A 145 -15.48 7.95 -4.99
N ILE A 146 -14.91 7.91 -3.78
CA ILE A 146 -15.52 8.42 -2.54
C ILE A 146 -14.55 9.37 -1.81
N PRO A 147 -15.05 10.26 -0.90
CA PRO A 147 -14.22 11.14 -0.08
C PRO A 147 -13.35 10.39 0.95
#